data_4f2653c10cd7229d952e10b88a12b8b0
#
_entry.id   4f2653c10cd7229d952e10b88a12b8b0
#
_cell.length_a   1.000
_cell.length_b   1.000
_cell.length_c   1.000
_cell.angle_alpha   90.00
_cell.angle_beta   90.00
_cell.angle_gamma   90.00
#
_symmetry.space_group_name_H-M   'P 1'
#
loop_
_entity.id
_entity.type
_entity.pdbx_description
1 polymer ?
#
loop_
_entity_poly.entity_id
_entity_poly.type
_entity_poly.pdbx_seq_one_letter_code
_entity_poly.pdbx_strand_id
1 'polypeptide(L)'
;MASTLVEVLILMILSGIVFLSVMDGLGLLRRFLDRTAQRIAGHTEQYAGYFRTVDLAGDSDSLVLESEGTLALYRRGGVHARLSLADSALIVRQDERSDTLLRNVARLRTASADGPDRRVDTMIVELRTDQNSVLSIGFVSRRPPDALLDKLSGLEAKYRYEENETD
;
A
#
# COMPACT_ATOMS: atom_id res chain seq x y z
N MET A 1 -64.38 25.18 -27.71
CA MET A 1 -64.01 24.62 -26.37
C MET A 1 -63.43 23.22 -26.46
N ALA A 2 -63.54 22.44 -27.51
CA ALA A 2 -62.89 21.14 -27.65
C ALA A 2 -61.37 21.21 -27.81
N SER A 3 -60.85 22.35 -28.32
CA SER A 3 -59.41 22.58 -28.53
C SER A 3 -58.63 22.63 -27.21
N THR A 4 -59.18 23.22 -26.18
CA THR A 4 -58.52 23.37 -24.86
C THR A 4 -58.35 22.05 -24.12
N LEU A 5 -59.22 21.08 -24.30
CA LEU A 5 -59.18 19.79 -23.63
C LEU A 5 -58.07 18.90 -24.20
N VAL A 6 -57.92 18.94 -25.55
CA VAL A 6 -56.82 18.26 -26.22
C VAL A 6 -55.46 18.87 -25.88
N GLU A 7 -55.37 20.17 -25.76
CA GLU A 7 -54.15 20.88 -25.40
C GLU A 7 -53.69 20.54 -23.99
N VAL A 8 -54.60 20.48 -23.02
CA VAL A 8 -54.30 20.05 -21.66
C VAL A 8 -53.83 18.57 -21.62
N LEU A 9 -54.44 17.70 -22.40
CA LEU A 9 -54.06 16.30 -22.48
C LEU A 9 -52.62 16.14 -23.00
N ILE A 10 -52.28 16.87 -24.07
CA ILE A 10 -50.94 16.88 -24.66
C ILE A 10 -49.90 17.37 -23.64
N LEU A 11 -50.20 18.46 -22.93
CA LEU A 11 -49.32 18.99 -21.91
C LEU A 11 -49.11 18.00 -20.75
N MET A 12 -50.15 17.28 -20.33
CA MET A 12 -50.02 16.23 -19.30
C MET A 12 -49.11 15.06 -19.73
N ILE A 13 -49.27 14.62 -21.00
CA ILE A 13 -48.43 13.55 -21.55
C ILE A 13 -46.99 14.01 -21.67
N LEU A 14 -46.71 15.19 -22.18
CA LEU A 14 -45.36 15.74 -22.29
C LEU A 14 -44.73 15.93 -20.93
N SER A 15 -45.46 16.47 -19.96
CA SER A 15 -44.96 16.62 -18.58
C SER A 15 -44.63 15.27 -17.96
N GLY A 16 -45.45 14.24 -18.20
CA GLY A 16 -45.20 12.87 -17.73
C GLY A 16 -43.91 12.26 -18.31
N ILE A 17 -43.70 12.45 -19.62
CA ILE A 17 -42.48 11.96 -20.30
C ILE A 17 -41.24 12.67 -19.76
N VAL A 18 -41.29 13.99 -19.58
CA VAL A 18 -40.19 14.78 -19.04
C VAL A 18 -39.88 14.32 -17.57
N PHE A 19 -40.92 14.15 -16.78
CA PHE A 19 -40.74 13.69 -15.38
C PHE A 19 -40.10 12.31 -15.33
N LEU A 20 -40.54 11.34 -16.11
CA LEU A 20 -39.96 10.01 -16.20
C LEU A 20 -38.47 10.07 -16.63
N SER A 21 -38.16 10.87 -17.65
CA SER A 21 -36.80 11.06 -18.15
C SER A 21 -35.88 11.64 -17.09
N VAL A 22 -36.36 12.59 -16.28
CA VAL A 22 -35.59 13.18 -15.15
C VAL A 22 -35.37 12.13 -14.07
N MET A 23 -36.39 11.35 -13.73
CA MET A 23 -36.26 10.29 -12.70
C MET A 23 -35.30 9.21 -13.09
N ASP A 24 -35.31 8.78 -14.37
CA ASP A 24 -34.33 7.80 -14.89
C ASP A 24 -32.91 8.39 -14.88
N GLY A 25 -32.75 9.64 -15.28
CA GLY A 25 -31.49 10.36 -15.22
C GLY A 25 -30.90 10.45 -13.82
N LEU A 26 -31.75 10.75 -12.82
CA LEU A 26 -31.34 10.76 -11.40
C LEU A 26 -30.93 9.36 -10.92
N GLY A 27 -31.60 8.31 -11.38
CA GLY A 27 -31.25 6.94 -11.06
C GLY A 27 -29.86 6.56 -11.59
N LEU A 28 -29.54 6.95 -12.82
CA LEU A 28 -28.21 6.76 -13.42
C LEU A 28 -27.14 7.55 -12.70
N LEU A 29 -27.41 8.81 -12.37
CA LEU A 29 -26.47 9.66 -11.62
C LEU A 29 -26.14 9.08 -10.25
N ARG A 30 -27.13 8.60 -9.51
CA ARG A 30 -26.91 7.93 -8.21
C ARG A 30 -25.98 6.73 -8.36
N ARG A 31 -26.26 5.83 -9.32
CA ARG A 31 -25.41 4.66 -9.57
C ARG A 31 -23.97 5.03 -9.95
N PHE A 32 -23.80 6.10 -10.71
CA PHE A 32 -22.48 6.63 -11.06
C PHE A 32 -21.74 7.16 -9.83
N LEU A 33 -22.41 7.96 -9.01
CA LEU A 33 -21.83 8.50 -7.77
C LEU A 33 -21.45 7.40 -6.80
N ASP A 34 -22.30 6.40 -6.61
CA ASP A 34 -22.01 5.26 -5.73
C ASP A 34 -20.78 4.48 -6.19
N ARG A 35 -20.67 4.20 -7.50
CA ARG A 35 -19.49 3.53 -8.07
C ARG A 35 -18.22 4.36 -7.91
N THR A 36 -18.32 5.66 -8.12
CA THR A 36 -17.19 6.57 -7.98
C THR A 36 -16.75 6.68 -6.52
N ALA A 37 -17.69 6.79 -5.59
CA ALA A 37 -17.42 6.83 -4.16
C ALA A 37 -16.74 5.53 -3.68
N GLN A 38 -17.21 4.37 -4.12
CA GLN A 38 -16.58 3.10 -3.80
C GLN A 38 -15.14 2.99 -4.33
N ARG A 39 -14.87 3.46 -5.55
CA ARG A 39 -13.50 3.49 -6.10
C ARG A 39 -12.59 4.41 -5.27
N ILE A 40 -13.07 5.62 -4.96
CA ILE A 40 -12.29 6.58 -4.17
C ILE A 40 -12.01 6.01 -2.76
N ALA A 41 -12.99 5.40 -2.12
CA ALA A 41 -12.80 4.78 -0.80
C ALA A 41 -11.74 3.67 -0.85
N GLY A 42 -11.77 2.80 -1.86
CA GLY A 42 -10.76 1.75 -2.03
C GLY A 42 -9.35 2.30 -2.25
N HIS A 43 -9.20 3.36 -3.04
CA HIS A 43 -7.91 4.02 -3.22
C HIS A 43 -7.41 4.68 -1.93
N THR A 44 -8.30 5.35 -1.18
CA THR A 44 -7.94 6.00 0.09
C THR A 44 -7.44 4.97 1.12
N GLU A 45 -8.09 3.82 1.22
CA GLU A 45 -7.64 2.72 2.10
C GLU A 45 -6.25 2.20 1.69
N GLN A 46 -6.00 2.01 0.39
CA GLN A 46 -4.69 1.58 -0.11
C GLN A 46 -3.60 2.63 0.16
N TYR A 47 -3.88 3.92 -0.02
CA TYR A 47 -2.92 4.99 0.29
C TYR A 47 -2.62 5.05 1.79
N ALA A 48 -3.63 4.95 2.64
CA ALA A 48 -3.44 4.92 4.09
C ALA A 48 -2.57 3.72 4.51
N GLY A 49 -2.83 2.54 3.96
CA GLY A 49 -2.02 1.34 4.17
C GLY A 49 -0.58 1.49 3.69
N TYR A 50 -0.39 2.13 2.52
CA TYR A 50 0.94 2.45 2.00
C TYR A 50 1.74 3.33 2.96
N PHE A 51 1.19 4.48 3.37
CA PHE A 51 1.88 5.39 4.29
C PHE A 51 2.20 4.72 5.62
N ARG A 52 1.27 3.94 6.16
CA ARG A 52 1.50 3.18 7.39
C ARG A 52 2.62 2.14 7.24
N THR A 53 2.73 1.51 6.07
CA THR A 53 3.83 0.56 5.78
C THR A 53 5.16 1.30 5.67
N VAL A 54 5.19 2.49 5.04
CA VAL A 54 6.38 3.37 4.97
C VAL A 54 6.83 3.77 6.37
N ASP A 55 5.90 4.21 7.21
CA ASP A 55 6.20 4.63 8.59
C ASP A 55 6.75 3.46 9.40
N LEU A 56 6.12 2.28 9.34
CA LEU A 56 6.58 1.08 10.03
C LEU A 56 7.97 0.65 9.58
N ALA A 57 8.23 0.64 8.27
CA ALA A 57 9.54 0.28 7.73
C ALA A 57 10.59 1.35 8.06
N GLY A 58 10.23 2.64 8.01
CA GLY A 58 11.10 3.76 8.32
C GLY A 58 11.46 3.90 9.80
N ASP A 59 10.54 3.49 10.69
CA ASP A 59 10.73 3.48 12.14
C ASP A 59 11.52 2.27 12.64
N SER A 60 11.76 1.29 11.77
CA SER A 60 12.46 0.04 12.12
C SER A 60 13.95 0.17 11.85
N ASP A 61 14.75 -0.27 12.83
CA ASP A 61 16.21 -0.30 12.73
C ASP A 61 16.70 -1.40 11.78
N SER A 62 15.94 -2.50 11.69
CA SER A 62 16.24 -3.62 10.79
C SER A 62 14.99 -4.45 10.47
N LEU A 63 15.00 -5.03 9.28
CA LEU A 63 14.03 -6.01 8.80
C LEU A 63 14.71 -7.37 8.76
N VAL A 64 14.07 -8.39 9.29
CA VAL A 64 14.59 -9.76 9.31
C VAL A 64 13.55 -10.71 8.72
N LEU A 65 13.96 -11.55 7.79
CA LEU A 65 13.10 -12.58 7.22
C LEU A 65 13.02 -13.77 8.21
N GLU A 66 11.91 -13.90 8.95
CA GLU A 66 11.68 -15.02 9.88
C GLU A 66 11.34 -16.31 9.11
N SER A 67 10.42 -16.19 8.13
CA SER A 67 10.00 -17.31 7.29
C SER A 67 9.57 -16.80 5.92
N GLU A 68 9.29 -17.69 4.97
CA GLU A 68 8.78 -17.30 3.66
C GLU A 68 7.48 -16.48 3.81
N GLY A 69 7.51 -15.22 3.37
CA GLY A 69 6.38 -14.30 3.47
C GLY A 69 6.16 -13.64 4.83
N THR A 70 7.06 -13.84 5.82
CA THR A 70 6.96 -13.19 7.13
C THR A 70 8.24 -12.41 7.44
N LEU A 71 8.09 -11.11 7.70
CA LEU A 71 9.16 -10.19 8.05
C LEU A 71 8.96 -9.69 9.48
N ALA A 72 10.00 -9.80 10.31
CA ALA A 72 10.04 -9.14 11.61
C ALA A 72 10.72 -7.77 11.47
N LEU A 73 10.09 -6.78 12.04
CA LEU A 73 10.58 -5.41 12.13
C LEU A 73 11.14 -5.20 13.54
N TYR A 74 12.42 -4.88 13.61
CA TYR A 74 13.11 -4.64 14.88
C TYR A 74 13.26 -3.16 15.15
N ARG A 75 13.07 -2.77 16.39
CA ARG A 75 13.31 -1.43 16.91
C ARG A 75 13.95 -1.51 18.28
N ARG A 76 15.08 -0.83 18.45
CA ARG A 76 15.86 -0.83 19.72
C ARG A 76 16.17 -2.24 20.24
N GLY A 77 16.47 -3.15 19.33
CA GLY A 77 16.83 -4.54 19.65
C GLY A 77 15.66 -5.49 19.95
N GLY A 78 14.39 -5.01 19.94
CA GLY A 78 13.19 -5.83 20.11
C GLY A 78 12.35 -5.91 18.86
N VAL A 79 11.55 -6.97 18.72
CA VAL A 79 10.56 -7.08 17.64
C VAL A 79 9.43 -6.09 17.94
N HIS A 80 9.27 -5.12 17.05
CA HIS A 80 8.25 -4.08 17.14
C HIS A 80 6.96 -4.46 16.39
N ALA A 81 7.13 -5.11 15.24
CA ALA A 81 6.01 -5.56 14.42
C ALA A 81 6.41 -6.77 13.58
N ARG A 82 5.43 -7.54 13.13
CA ARG A 82 5.59 -8.60 12.13
C ARG A 82 4.68 -8.32 10.94
N LEU A 83 5.25 -8.36 9.75
CA LEU A 83 4.51 -8.29 8.50
C LEU A 83 4.38 -9.69 7.92
N SER A 84 3.19 -10.07 7.53
CA SER A 84 2.94 -11.36 6.88
C SER A 84 2.01 -11.18 5.69
N LEU A 85 2.25 -12.00 4.66
CA LEU A 85 1.35 -12.10 3.52
C LEU A 85 0.36 -13.24 3.76
N ALA A 86 -0.93 -12.91 3.89
CA ALA A 86 -2.01 -13.88 4.01
C ALA A 86 -3.22 -13.43 3.20
N ASP A 87 -3.89 -14.34 2.50
CA ASP A 87 -5.10 -14.09 1.72
C ASP A 87 -4.99 -12.89 0.76
N SER A 88 -3.85 -12.76 0.07
CA SER A 88 -3.56 -11.62 -0.80
C SER A 88 -3.62 -10.26 -0.08
N ALA A 89 -3.35 -10.24 1.22
CA ALA A 89 -3.26 -9.04 2.02
C ALA A 89 -1.94 -8.99 2.79
N LEU A 90 -1.36 -7.80 2.91
CA LEU A 90 -0.24 -7.55 3.81
C LEU A 90 -0.80 -7.21 5.18
N ILE A 91 -0.55 -8.07 6.13
CA ILE A 91 -1.04 -7.98 7.51
C ILE A 91 0.11 -7.57 8.41
N VAL A 92 -0.13 -6.57 9.26
CA VAL A 92 0.79 -6.23 10.35
C VAL A 92 0.27 -6.80 11.66
N ARG A 93 1.16 -7.38 12.44
CA ARG A 93 0.92 -7.79 13.81
C ARG A 93 1.83 -7.01 14.75
N GLN A 94 1.22 -6.25 15.64
CA GLN A 94 1.89 -5.51 16.70
C GLN A 94 1.29 -5.95 18.04
N ASP A 95 2.11 -6.53 18.89
CA ASP A 95 1.67 -7.14 20.15
C ASP A 95 0.54 -8.17 19.90
N GLU A 96 -0.64 -7.96 20.47
CA GLU A 96 -1.81 -8.81 20.29
C GLU A 96 -2.77 -8.32 19.18
N ARG A 97 -2.47 -7.16 18.54
CA ARG A 97 -3.30 -6.57 17.51
C ARG A 97 -2.83 -6.97 16.14
N SER A 98 -3.78 -7.30 15.28
CA SER A 98 -3.54 -7.58 13.87
C SER A 98 -4.37 -6.62 13.03
N ASP A 99 -3.73 -6.03 12.03
CA ASP A 99 -4.39 -5.08 11.13
C ASP A 99 -3.95 -5.31 9.68
N THR A 100 -4.83 -5.02 8.73
CA THR A 100 -4.53 -5.13 7.31
C THR A 100 -3.97 -3.81 6.79
N LEU A 101 -2.75 -3.86 6.26
CA LEU A 101 -2.10 -2.68 5.67
C LEU A 101 -2.47 -2.51 4.19
N LEU A 102 -2.31 -3.56 3.41
CA LEU A 102 -2.52 -3.51 1.96
C LEU A 102 -3.37 -4.71 1.53
N ARG A 103 -4.26 -4.50 0.58
CA ARG A 103 -5.05 -5.54 -0.08
C ARG A 103 -4.59 -5.73 -1.51
N ASN A 104 -5.01 -6.83 -2.13
CA ASN A 104 -4.65 -7.22 -3.50
C ASN A 104 -3.13 -7.37 -3.70
N VAL A 105 -2.43 -7.81 -2.67
CA VAL A 105 -0.98 -8.10 -2.73
C VAL A 105 -0.80 -9.41 -3.50
N ALA A 106 -0.11 -9.33 -4.63
CA ALA A 106 0.22 -10.49 -5.44
C ALA A 106 1.44 -11.24 -4.88
N ARG A 107 2.45 -10.50 -4.42
CA ARG A 107 3.70 -11.06 -3.92
C ARG A 107 4.42 -10.10 -2.97
N LEU A 108 5.11 -10.68 -1.99
CA LEU A 108 6.07 -10.00 -1.15
C LEU A 108 7.47 -10.51 -1.51
N ARG A 109 8.34 -9.63 -1.95
CA ARG A 109 9.76 -9.93 -2.23
C ARG A 109 10.65 -9.18 -1.27
N THR A 110 11.79 -9.76 -0.99
CA THR A 110 12.81 -9.15 -0.15
C THR A 110 14.14 -9.18 -0.88
N ALA A 111 14.89 -8.09 -0.79
CA ALA A 111 16.28 -8.03 -1.21
C ALA A 111 17.15 -7.90 0.04
N SER A 112 18.07 -8.84 0.20
CA SER A 112 19.03 -8.88 1.31
C SER A 112 20.30 -8.17 0.86
N ALA A 113 20.89 -7.37 1.74
CA ALA A 113 22.29 -7.02 1.60
C ALA A 113 23.11 -8.23 2.06
N ASP A 114 24.18 -8.54 1.31
CA ASP A 114 25.06 -9.68 1.48
C ASP A 114 25.35 -10.03 2.95
N GLY A 115 24.96 -11.24 3.36
CA GLY A 115 25.31 -11.78 4.67
C GLY A 115 24.45 -12.97 5.10
N PRO A 116 24.97 -13.83 6.01
CA PRO A 116 24.25 -14.98 6.56
C PRO A 116 23.05 -14.60 7.45
N ASP A 117 22.94 -13.34 7.81
CA ASP A 117 21.95 -12.80 8.76
C ASP A 117 20.66 -12.46 8.05
N ARG A 118 19.90 -13.24 7.49
CA ARG A 118 18.50 -13.02 6.99
C ARG A 118 17.96 -11.56 7.08
N ARG A 119 18.87 -10.59 7.21
CA ARG A 119 18.54 -9.15 7.24
C ARG A 119 18.16 -8.70 5.84
N VAL A 120 17.09 -7.95 5.78
CA VAL A 120 16.50 -7.46 4.55
C VAL A 120 16.69 -5.94 4.52
N ASP A 121 17.30 -5.43 3.46
CA ASP A 121 17.46 -3.99 3.27
C ASP A 121 16.26 -3.39 2.54
N THR A 122 15.66 -4.17 1.64
CA THR A 122 14.55 -3.71 0.82
C THR A 122 13.43 -4.73 0.81
N MET A 123 12.24 -4.28 1.10
CA MET A 123 11.00 -5.03 0.96
C MET A 123 10.26 -4.50 -0.28
N ILE A 124 9.87 -5.37 -1.19
CA ILE A 124 9.11 -5.04 -2.39
C ILE A 124 7.75 -5.72 -2.30
N VAL A 125 6.70 -4.91 -2.32
CA VAL A 125 5.31 -5.37 -2.34
C VAL A 125 4.76 -5.20 -3.74
N GLU A 126 4.33 -6.29 -4.36
CA GLU A 126 3.68 -6.29 -5.66
C GLU A 126 2.16 -6.30 -5.46
N LEU A 127 1.49 -5.25 -5.90
CA LEU A 127 0.03 -5.10 -5.84
C LEU A 127 -0.58 -5.43 -7.19
N ARG A 128 -1.67 -6.19 -7.19
CA ARG A 128 -2.49 -6.40 -8.40
C ARG A 128 -3.50 -5.26 -8.51
N THR A 129 -3.48 -4.57 -9.66
CA THR A 129 -4.44 -3.51 -9.96
C THR A 129 -5.68 -4.07 -10.67
N ASP A 130 -6.75 -3.30 -10.71
CA ASP A 130 -8.01 -3.68 -11.39
C ASP A 130 -7.83 -3.96 -12.89
N GLN A 131 -6.76 -3.40 -13.49
CA GLN A 131 -6.41 -3.61 -14.90
C GLN A 131 -5.51 -4.85 -15.12
N ASN A 132 -5.38 -5.74 -14.13
CA ASN A 132 -4.49 -6.90 -14.14
C ASN A 132 -2.99 -6.54 -14.34
N SER A 133 -2.63 -5.28 -14.15
CA SER A 133 -1.25 -4.82 -14.09
C SER A 133 -0.70 -4.98 -12.67
N VAL A 134 0.63 -5.08 -12.55
CA VAL A 134 1.31 -5.22 -11.27
C VAL A 134 2.01 -3.91 -10.95
N LEU A 135 1.70 -3.35 -9.79
CA LEU A 135 2.40 -2.20 -9.23
C LEU A 135 3.39 -2.70 -8.19
N SER A 136 4.67 -2.40 -8.37
CA SER A 136 5.71 -2.76 -7.40
C SER A 136 6.07 -1.55 -6.55
N ILE A 137 6.01 -1.71 -5.23
CA ILE A 137 6.35 -0.68 -4.25
C ILE A 137 7.52 -1.18 -3.43
N GLY A 138 8.62 -0.42 -3.42
CA GLY A 138 9.80 -0.71 -2.62
C GLY A 138 9.81 0.08 -1.31
N PHE A 139 10.09 -0.61 -0.21
CA PHE A 139 10.31 -0.02 1.11
C PHE A 139 11.74 -0.31 1.53
N VAL A 140 12.48 0.71 1.90
CA VAL A 140 13.88 0.61 2.31
C VAL A 140 13.96 0.85 3.82
N SER A 141 14.61 -0.08 4.54
CA SER A 141 14.92 0.11 5.95
C SER A 141 15.95 1.23 6.09
N ARG A 142 15.69 2.20 6.97
CA ARG A 142 16.68 3.21 7.33
C ARG A 142 17.69 2.57 8.28
N ARG A 143 18.93 2.39 7.81
CA ARG A 143 20.01 2.01 8.72
C ARG A 143 20.25 3.17 9.68
N PRO A 144 20.39 2.91 10.98
CA PRO A 144 20.84 3.94 11.91
C PRO A 144 22.23 4.44 11.47
N PRO A 145 22.51 5.75 11.62
CA PRO A 145 23.79 6.35 11.22
C PRO A 145 25.00 5.67 11.88
N ASP A 146 24.83 5.09 13.07
CA ASP A 146 25.87 4.35 13.78
C ASP A 146 26.34 3.08 13.03
N ALA A 147 25.43 2.37 12.35
CA ALA A 147 25.80 1.21 11.54
C ALA A 147 26.57 1.58 10.27
N LEU A 148 26.38 2.80 9.76
CA LEU A 148 27.18 3.35 8.66
C LEU A 148 28.55 3.79 9.15
N LEU A 149 28.65 4.36 10.36
CA LEU A 149 29.91 4.74 10.99
C LEU A 149 30.79 3.53 11.30
N ASP A 150 30.19 2.45 11.84
CA ASP A 150 30.91 1.21 12.07
C ASP A 150 31.45 0.58 10.78
N LYS A 151 30.69 0.65 9.69
CA LYS A 151 31.13 0.14 8.38
C LYS A 151 32.25 1.01 7.78
N LEU A 152 32.15 2.32 7.93
CA LEU A 152 33.19 3.26 7.50
C LEU A 152 34.47 3.12 8.32
N SER A 153 34.36 3.00 9.64
CA SER A 153 35.52 2.76 10.53
C SER A 153 36.21 1.42 10.24
N GLY A 154 35.42 0.39 9.92
CA GLY A 154 35.97 -0.91 9.50
C GLY A 154 36.70 -0.85 8.14
N LEU A 155 36.20 -0.05 7.20
CA LEU A 155 36.88 0.20 5.92
C LEU A 155 38.16 1.03 6.11
N GLU A 156 38.13 2.09 6.91
CA GLU A 156 39.34 2.90 7.22
C GLU A 156 40.40 2.06 7.92
N ALA A 157 40.01 1.18 8.83
CA ALA A 157 40.95 0.26 9.46
C ALA A 157 41.59 -0.69 8.44
N LYS A 158 40.82 -1.23 7.50
CA LYS A 158 41.31 -2.13 6.46
C LYS A 158 42.31 -1.44 5.51
N TYR A 159 42.00 -0.22 5.07
CA TYR A 159 42.93 0.56 4.22
C TYR A 159 44.20 0.97 4.93
N ARG A 160 44.14 1.24 6.22
CA ARG A 160 45.33 1.58 7.03
C ARG A 160 46.25 0.38 7.25
N TYR A 161 45.73 -0.84 7.27
CA TYR A 161 46.53 -2.06 7.34
C TYR A 161 47.24 -2.38 6.02
N GLU A 162 46.58 -2.16 4.88
CA GLU A 162 47.17 -2.39 3.56
C GLU A 162 48.30 -1.39 3.23
N GLU A 163 48.25 -0.17 3.76
CA GLU A 163 49.28 0.87 3.54
C GLU A 163 50.60 0.59 4.35
N ASN A 164 50.47 -0.12 5.46
CA ASN A 164 51.62 -0.48 6.30
C ASN A 164 52.32 -1.80 5.90
N GLU A 165 51.75 -2.59 4.99
CA GLU A 165 52.39 -3.80 4.46
C GLU A 165 53.19 -3.55 3.17
N THR A 166 53.19 -2.33 2.64
CA THR A 166 53.88 -1.96 1.37
C THR A 166 55.18 -1.16 1.57
N ASP A 167 55.63 -0.94 2.82
CA ASP A 167 56.94 -0.38 3.17
C ASP A 167 57.83 -1.49 3.77
#